data_08fbd2a10234dc28504924f75f65e4f2
#
_entry.id   08fbd2a10234dc28504924f75f65e4f2
#
_cell.length_a   1.000
_cell.length_b   1.000
_cell.length_c   1.000
_cell.angle_alpha   90.00
_cell.angle_beta   90.00
_cell.angle_gamma   90.00
#
_symmetry.space_group_name_H-M   'P 1'
#
loop_
_entity.id
_entity.type
_entity.pdbx_description
1 polymer ?
#
loop_
_entity_poly.entity_id
_entity_poly.type
_entity_poly.pdbx_seq_one_letter_code
_entity_poly.pdbx_strand_id
1 'polypeptide(L)'
;MKNLKKILLVVFIGLLLGCGRETPLELEREEKFSLNYGLFENELNLFNLNSTYSRPDTQILMKEGIFYIVNSGGQKILKLSSFGDLLTFFYNPDSNMEPSFMQNDSQDVKATTRGAIKYPFNHPALLTVNSSKHLFVVDSVLDERIEYDHEENLALRDIILHFDENGTFIDYLGQEGFGGTPFPSIEGIHTNSSNDIIVVCRTQTSLKIYWYNNKGDLLYKIPIFFNAVPNPYESSNKIFSSIDKIIPDFDELYLYIKIDYYLEEKDAATRANLGVSYDKSCLYFLNIKTGKYDKKMDVDAYEEIETSGTETFTFKKVYEMIGITESNWCYLLTPTTKGYALQIMNLKSQKKYKKDLIVSNDETFYNTFHVSSKGIISAILAREDKALIVWWRADKIIGDK
;
A
#
# COMPACT_ATOMS: atom_id res chain seq x y z
N MET A 1 53.40 20.98 -36.30
CA MET A 1 51.99 20.86 -36.74
C MET A 1 51.37 19.48 -36.54
N LYS A 2 52.07 18.37 -36.65
CA LYS A 2 51.48 17.00 -36.44
C LYS A 2 51.11 16.70 -34.98
N ASN A 3 51.86 17.23 -34.00
CA ASN A 3 51.61 16.97 -32.58
C ASN A 3 50.46 17.82 -32.03
N LEU A 4 50.18 18.98 -32.60
CA LEU A 4 49.06 19.84 -32.17
C LEU A 4 47.72 19.25 -32.58
N LYS A 5 47.65 18.53 -33.72
CA LYS A 5 46.42 17.83 -34.19
C LYS A 5 46.07 16.60 -33.30
N LYS A 6 47.12 15.92 -32.74
CA LYS A 6 46.89 14.78 -31.85
C LYS A 6 46.40 15.22 -30.46
N ILE A 7 46.88 16.35 -29.96
CA ILE A 7 46.44 16.94 -28.66
C ILE A 7 44.98 17.43 -28.81
N LEU A 8 44.63 18.06 -29.94
CA LEU A 8 43.26 18.52 -30.18
C LEU A 8 42.27 17.37 -30.33
N LEU A 9 42.68 16.23 -30.92
CA LEU A 9 41.85 15.03 -31.02
C LEU A 9 41.60 14.34 -29.68
N VAL A 10 42.60 14.29 -28.78
CA VAL A 10 42.45 13.71 -27.46
C VAL A 10 41.56 14.56 -26.56
N VAL A 11 41.62 15.90 -26.66
CA VAL A 11 40.74 16.82 -25.92
C VAL A 11 39.30 16.72 -26.43
N PHE A 12 39.08 16.50 -27.75
CA PHE A 12 37.72 16.34 -28.30
C PHE A 12 37.08 15.00 -27.95
N ILE A 13 37.87 13.92 -27.81
CA ILE A 13 37.39 12.60 -27.35
C ILE A 13 37.09 12.64 -25.84
N GLY A 14 37.86 13.41 -25.05
CA GLY A 14 37.60 13.59 -23.62
C GLY A 14 36.29 14.35 -23.32
N LEU A 15 35.85 15.25 -24.23
CA LEU A 15 34.62 16.01 -24.08
C LEU A 15 33.35 15.22 -24.50
N LEU A 16 33.51 14.10 -25.21
CA LEU A 16 32.37 13.25 -25.62
C LEU A 16 32.03 12.16 -24.57
N LEU A 17 32.87 11.93 -23.56
CA LEU A 17 32.62 10.96 -22.50
C LEU A 17 31.94 11.54 -21.26
N GLY A 18 31.63 12.84 -21.26
CA GLY A 18 31.08 13.57 -20.12
C GLY A 18 29.55 13.74 -20.09
N CYS A 19 28.80 13.15 -21.01
CA CYS A 19 27.33 13.15 -20.92
C CYS A 19 26.79 11.83 -20.33
N GLY A 20 27.20 11.51 -19.11
CA GLY A 20 26.37 10.73 -18.23
C GLY A 20 25.16 11.61 -17.88
N ARG A 21 23.99 11.37 -18.49
CA ARG A 21 22.75 11.92 -17.96
C ARG A 21 22.64 11.44 -16.52
N GLU A 22 22.92 12.31 -15.58
CA GLU A 22 22.52 12.10 -14.19
C GLU A 22 20.99 11.89 -14.25
N THR A 23 20.55 10.68 -13.95
CA THR A 23 19.12 10.40 -13.81
C THR A 23 18.62 11.32 -12.71
N PRO A 24 17.58 12.14 -12.94
CA PRO A 24 17.09 13.07 -11.93
C PRO A 24 16.82 12.32 -10.62
N LEU A 25 17.28 12.87 -9.49
CA LEU A 25 17.03 12.32 -8.16
C LEU A 25 15.54 12.28 -7.85
N GLU A 26 14.78 13.25 -8.38
CA GLU A 26 13.36 13.44 -8.14
C GLU A 26 12.51 12.75 -9.21
N LEU A 27 11.38 12.17 -8.77
CA LEU A 27 10.33 11.73 -9.68
C LEU A 27 9.30 12.86 -9.84
N GLU A 28 8.99 13.17 -11.10
CA GLU A 28 7.98 14.17 -11.44
C GLU A 28 6.59 13.69 -11.00
N ARG A 29 5.90 14.56 -10.23
CA ARG A 29 4.52 14.39 -9.81
C ARG A 29 3.56 14.89 -10.89
N GLU A 30 2.62 14.07 -11.30
CA GLU A 30 1.52 14.45 -12.17
C GLU A 30 0.23 14.53 -11.35
N GLU A 31 -0.39 15.71 -11.30
CA GLU A 31 -1.73 15.88 -10.73
C GLU A 31 -2.76 15.41 -11.74
N LYS A 32 -3.65 14.50 -11.32
CA LYS A 32 -4.67 13.91 -12.20
C LYS A 32 -5.98 14.68 -12.11
N PHE A 33 -6.52 14.78 -10.92
CA PHE A 33 -7.74 15.52 -10.61
C PHE A 33 -7.81 15.81 -9.11
N SER A 34 -8.85 16.55 -8.69
CA SER A 34 -9.11 16.81 -7.28
C SER A 34 -10.55 16.47 -6.92
N LEU A 35 -10.78 16.12 -5.65
CA LEU A 35 -12.09 15.86 -5.07
C LEU A 35 -12.32 16.82 -3.91
N ASN A 36 -13.50 17.42 -3.83
CA ASN A 36 -13.90 18.24 -2.70
C ASN A 36 -14.19 17.37 -1.48
N TYR A 37 -14.33 18.01 -0.32
CA TYR A 37 -14.77 17.33 0.90
C TYR A 37 -16.28 17.44 1.07
N GLY A 38 -16.92 16.32 1.43
CA GLY A 38 -18.35 16.25 1.65
C GLY A 38 -18.94 14.86 1.43
N LEU A 39 -20.28 14.82 1.30
CA LEU A 39 -21.05 13.59 1.20
C LEU A 39 -21.60 13.29 -0.20
N PHE A 40 -21.46 14.21 -1.16
CA PHE A 40 -21.92 13.99 -2.52
C PHE A 40 -21.12 12.89 -3.25
N GLU A 41 -21.65 12.43 -4.38
CA GLU A 41 -21.09 11.33 -5.18
C GLU A 41 -19.65 11.56 -5.70
N ASN A 42 -19.20 12.82 -5.75
CA ASN A 42 -17.88 13.23 -6.21
C ASN A 42 -17.03 13.88 -5.11
N GLU A 43 -17.37 13.66 -3.84
CA GLU A 43 -16.72 14.23 -2.67
C GLU A 43 -16.17 13.14 -1.76
N LEU A 44 -15.23 13.50 -0.88
CA LEU A 44 -14.67 12.63 0.13
C LEU A 44 -14.97 13.12 1.55
N ASN A 45 -15.42 12.23 2.41
CA ASN A 45 -15.51 12.48 3.85
C ASN A 45 -14.25 11.93 4.54
N LEU A 46 -13.23 12.79 4.70
CA LEU A 46 -11.93 12.40 5.29
C LEU A 46 -11.83 12.69 6.79
N PHE A 47 -12.61 13.63 7.31
CA PHE A 47 -12.44 14.16 8.65
C PHE A 47 -13.49 13.64 9.62
N ASN A 48 -13.64 12.33 9.72
CA ASN A 48 -14.48 11.74 10.75
C ASN A 48 -13.72 11.67 12.08
N LEU A 49 -13.81 12.73 12.88
CA LEU A 49 -13.16 12.86 14.19
C LEU A 49 -13.67 11.86 15.25
N ASN A 50 -14.76 11.16 14.96
CA ASN A 50 -15.41 10.22 15.87
C ASN A 50 -15.12 8.75 15.54
N SER A 51 -14.21 8.46 14.59
CA SER A 51 -13.87 7.09 14.24
C SER A 51 -13.17 6.39 15.39
N THR A 52 -13.74 5.30 15.86
CA THR A 52 -13.14 4.39 16.85
C THR A 52 -12.25 3.32 16.20
N TYR A 53 -12.16 3.31 14.88
CA TYR A 53 -11.39 2.33 14.12
C TYR A 53 -9.94 2.79 13.94
N SER A 54 -9.02 1.86 14.11
CA SER A 54 -7.57 2.10 13.97
C SER A 54 -7.07 2.02 12.52
N ARG A 55 -7.96 1.68 11.55
CA ARG A 55 -7.62 1.56 10.13
C ARG A 55 -7.70 2.91 9.42
N PRO A 56 -6.92 3.10 8.33
CA PRO A 56 -7.09 4.26 7.47
C PRO A 56 -8.53 4.36 6.96
N ASP A 57 -9.15 5.52 7.13
CA ASP A 57 -10.55 5.74 6.76
C ASP A 57 -10.78 5.91 5.25
N THR A 58 -9.71 6.15 4.49
CA THR A 58 -9.78 6.35 3.05
C THR A 58 -8.54 5.80 2.38
N GLN A 59 -8.72 5.02 1.34
CA GLN A 59 -7.63 4.46 0.56
C GLN A 59 -7.88 4.60 -0.93
N ILE A 60 -6.77 4.61 -1.69
CA ILE A 60 -6.78 4.63 -3.15
C ILE A 60 -6.15 3.35 -3.68
N LEU A 61 -6.74 2.81 -4.74
CA LEU A 61 -6.16 1.76 -5.58
C LEU A 61 -6.24 2.22 -7.04
N MET A 62 -5.17 2.04 -7.79
CA MET A 62 -5.16 2.28 -9.22
C MET A 62 -4.88 0.99 -9.99
N LYS A 63 -5.78 0.63 -10.90
CA LYS A 63 -5.63 -0.52 -11.79
C LYS A 63 -5.98 -0.12 -13.22
N GLU A 64 -5.04 -0.31 -14.15
CA GLU A 64 -5.23 -0.05 -15.59
C GLU A 64 -5.76 1.37 -15.89
N GLY A 65 -5.29 2.37 -15.12
CA GLY A 65 -5.72 3.77 -15.29
C GLY A 65 -7.07 4.11 -14.67
N ILE A 66 -7.74 3.16 -14.03
CA ILE A 66 -8.95 3.38 -13.24
C ILE A 66 -8.58 3.53 -11.78
N PHE A 67 -9.10 4.55 -11.14
CA PHE A 67 -8.95 4.78 -9.71
C PHE A 67 -10.16 4.26 -8.96
N TYR A 68 -9.91 3.54 -7.87
CA TYR A 68 -10.90 3.11 -6.90
C TYR A 68 -10.55 3.78 -5.57
N ILE A 69 -11.48 4.52 -5.00
CA ILE A 69 -11.29 5.18 -3.71
C ILE A 69 -12.35 4.64 -2.76
N VAL A 70 -11.92 3.92 -1.73
CA VAL A 70 -12.79 3.56 -0.62
C VAL A 70 -12.76 4.68 0.41
N ASN A 71 -13.93 5.15 0.83
CA ASN A 71 -14.10 6.23 1.78
C ASN A 71 -15.01 5.79 2.92
N SER A 72 -14.40 5.32 4.01
CA SER A 72 -15.13 4.79 5.18
C SER A 72 -16.05 5.81 5.80
N GLY A 73 -15.56 7.03 6.01
CA GLY A 73 -16.34 8.11 6.62
C GLY A 73 -17.57 8.50 5.83
N GLY A 74 -17.56 8.24 4.51
CA GLY A 74 -18.73 8.41 3.64
C GLY A 74 -19.49 7.13 3.38
N GLN A 75 -19.04 5.96 3.87
CA GLN A 75 -19.63 4.64 3.58
C GLN A 75 -19.86 4.45 2.07
N LYS A 76 -18.81 4.71 1.28
CA LYS A 76 -18.90 4.74 -0.18
C LYS A 76 -17.60 4.36 -0.86
N ILE A 77 -17.71 3.97 -2.14
CA ILE A 77 -16.58 3.69 -3.00
C ILE A 77 -16.80 4.41 -4.34
N LEU A 78 -15.77 5.12 -4.77
CA LEU A 78 -15.77 5.81 -6.05
C LEU A 78 -14.90 5.05 -7.04
N LYS A 79 -15.44 4.68 -8.19
CA LYS A 79 -14.68 4.20 -9.36
C LYS A 79 -14.59 5.35 -10.35
N LEU A 80 -13.39 5.83 -10.63
CA LEU A 80 -13.11 7.06 -11.37
C LEU A 80 -12.19 6.78 -12.56
N SER A 81 -12.37 7.52 -13.65
CA SER A 81 -11.41 7.54 -14.76
C SER A 81 -10.10 8.24 -14.34
N SER A 82 -9.05 8.15 -15.17
CA SER A 82 -7.81 8.90 -14.98
C SER A 82 -7.97 10.43 -15.12
N PHE A 83 -9.14 10.91 -15.53
CA PHE A 83 -9.49 12.31 -15.64
C PHE A 83 -10.40 12.80 -14.49
N GLY A 84 -10.78 11.87 -13.58
CA GLY A 84 -11.67 12.17 -12.46
C GLY A 84 -13.17 12.01 -12.77
N ASP A 85 -13.53 11.50 -13.96
CA ASP A 85 -14.94 11.22 -14.26
C ASP A 85 -15.42 10.04 -13.42
N LEU A 86 -16.56 10.23 -12.75
CA LEU A 86 -17.20 9.16 -11.99
C LEU A 86 -17.78 8.11 -12.93
N LEU A 87 -17.27 6.87 -12.85
CA LEU A 87 -17.73 5.74 -13.64
C LEU A 87 -18.78 4.93 -12.88
N THR A 88 -18.53 4.66 -11.60
CA THR A 88 -19.46 3.92 -10.74
C THR A 88 -19.37 4.44 -9.31
N PHE A 89 -20.52 4.64 -8.70
CA PHE A 89 -20.68 5.05 -7.31
C PHE A 89 -21.35 3.93 -6.52
N PHE A 90 -20.59 3.30 -5.62
CA PHE A 90 -21.13 2.36 -4.64
C PHE A 90 -21.36 3.10 -3.34
N TYR A 91 -22.53 3.00 -2.74
CA TYR A 91 -22.86 3.83 -1.58
C TYR A 91 -23.92 3.21 -0.67
N ASN A 92 -23.79 3.52 0.61
CA ASN A 92 -24.83 3.26 1.59
C ASN A 92 -25.93 4.33 1.44
N PRO A 93 -27.18 3.95 1.07
CA PRO A 93 -28.28 4.91 0.87
C PRO A 93 -28.73 5.61 2.16
N ASP A 94 -28.44 5.03 3.33
CA ASP A 94 -28.79 5.64 4.62
C ASP A 94 -27.82 6.75 5.01
N SER A 95 -26.60 6.76 4.44
CA SER A 95 -25.54 7.72 4.74
C SER A 95 -25.23 8.69 3.60
N ASN A 96 -25.74 8.45 2.42
CA ASN A 96 -25.47 9.24 1.23
C ASN A 96 -26.77 9.61 0.51
N MET A 97 -26.78 10.80 -0.09
CA MET A 97 -27.86 11.23 -0.97
C MET A 97 -27.88 10.40 -2.26
N GLU A 98 -29.07 10.26 -2.85
CA GLU A 98 -29.17 9.67 -4.18
C GLU A 98 -28.41 10.51 -5.20
N PRO A 99 -27.57 9.89 -6.04
CA PRO A 99 -26.73 10.61 -6.98
C PRO A 99 -27.53 11.51 -7.92
N SER A 100 -27.02 12.68 -8.21
CA SER A 100 -27.71 13.69 -9.02
C SER A 100 -28.07 13.21 -10.43
N PHE A 101 -27.24 12.32 -11.00
CA PHE A 101 -27.49 11.74 -12.33
C PHE A 101 -28.60 10.67 -12.35
N MET A 102 -29.07 10.20 -11.19
CA MET A 102 -30.23 9.31 -11.06
C MET A 102 -31.53 10.04 -10.90
N GLN A 103 -31.51 11.33 -10.50
CA GLN A 103 -32.71 12.14 -10.21
C GLN A 103 -33.36 12.77 -11.47
N ASN A 104 -32.67 12.71 -12.63
CA ASN A 104 -33.16 13.30 -13.86
C ASN A 104 -34.08 12.35 -14.65
N ASP A 105 -35.29 12.17 -14.19
CA ASP A 105 -36.38 11.42 -14.84
C ASP A 105 -37.08 12.24 -15.99
N SER A 106 -36.43 13.26 -16.52
CA SER A 106 -36.94 14.01 -17.66
C SER A 106 -36.62 13.30 -18.99
N GLN A 107 -37.60 13.20 -19.85
CA GLN A 107 -37.75 12.46 -21.10
C GLN A 107 -36.63 12.56 -22.17
N ASP A 108 -35.52 13.18 -21.88
CA ASP A 108 -34.31 13.18 -22.69
C ASP A 108 -33.22 12.30 -22.05
N VAL A 109 -33.43 10.99 -22.04
CA VAL A 109 -32.47 10.00 -21.55
C VAL A 109 -31.30 9.95 -22.52
N LYS A 110 -30.31 10.81 -22.34
CA LYS A 110 -28.96 10.49 -22.73
C LYS A 110 -28.52 9.34 -21.81
N ALA A 111 -28.35 8.14 -22.38
CA ALA A 111 -27.86 6.98 -21.67
C ALA A 111 -26.58 7.41 -20.90
N THR A 112 -26.66 7.49 -19.58
CA THR A 112 -25.51 7.85 -18.76
C THR A 112 -24.61 6.63 -18.72
N THR A 113 -23.31 6.82 -18.98
CA THR A 113 -22.29 5.77 -18.78
C THR A 113 -21.94 5.57 -17.31
N ARG A 114 -22.59 6.30 -16.40
CA ARG A 114 -22.35 6.27 -14.95
C ARG A 114 -23.26 5.25 -14.28
N GLY A 115 -22.66 4.43 -13.40
CA GLY A 115 -23.40 3.47 -12.56
C GLY A 115 -23.57 3.97 -11.13
N ALA A 116 -24.72 3.67 -10.51
CA ALA A 116 -24.95 3.85 -9.08
C ALA A 116 -25.44 2.53 -8.47
N ILE A 117 -24.74 2.06 -7.44
CA ILE A 117 -24.95 0.77 -6.79
C ILE A 117 -25.19 1.00 -5.31
N LYS A 118 -26.39 0.70 -4.87
CA LYS A 118 -26.80 0.78 -3.46
C LYS A 118 -26.32 -0.48 -2.73
N TYR A 119 -25.56 -0.30 -1.66
CA TYR A 119 -25.18 -1.37 -0.75
C TYR A 119 -25.04 -0.81 0.68
N PRO A 120 -25.55 -1.49 1.72
CA PRO A 120 -25.54 -0.99 3.10
C PRO A 120 -24.15 -1.17 3.76
N PHE A 121 -23.12 -0.50 3.22
CA PHE A 121 -21.79 -0.51 3.82
C PHE A 121 -21.85 -0.04 5.27
N ASN A 122 -21.12 -0.74 6.15
CA ASN A 122 -20.97 -0.34 7.55
C ASN A 122 -19.66 0.45 7.76
N HIS A 123 -18.50 -0.16 7.44
CA HIS A 123 -17.20 0.49 7.54
C HIS A 123 -16.25 -0.02 6.44
N PRO A 124 -16.49 0.33 5.17
CA PRO A 124 -15.64 -0.11 4.08
C PRO A 124 -14.25 0.51 4.23
N ALA A 125 -13.16 -0.31 4.18
CA ALA A 125 -11.82 0.17 4.50
C ALA A 125 -10.79 -0.13 3.42
N LEU A 126 -10.53 -1.41 3.14
CA LEU A 126 -9.55 -1.87 2.15
C LEU A 126 -10.27 -2.40 0.92
N LEU A 127 -9.63 -2.30 -0.24
CA LEU A 127 -10.18 -2.92 -1.44
C LEU A 127 -9.06 -3.48 -2.34
N THR A 128 -9.42 -4.47 -3.15
CA THR A 128 -8.61 -4.95 -4.27
C THR A 128 -9.50 -5.29 -5.45
N VAL A 129 -8.90 -5.29 -6.65
CA VAL A 129 -9.59 -5.62 -7.90
C VAL A 129 -8.78 -6.68 -8.63
N ASN A 130 -9.39 -7.82 -8.98
CA ASN A 130 -8.73 -8.89 -9.69
C ASN A 130 -8.62 -8.62 -11.22
N SER A 131 -8.04 -9.53 -11.99
CA SER A 131 -7.89 -9.37 -13.45
C SER A 131 -9.23 -9.48 -14.20
N SER A 132 -10.24 -10.13 -13.62
CA SER A 132 -11.60 -10.20 -14.14
C SER A 132 -12.44 -8.96 -13.78
N LYS A 133 -11.83 -7.93 -13.16
CA LYS A 133 -12.46 -6.68 -12.73
C LYS A 133 -13.49 -6.83 -11.60
N HIS A 134 -13.49 -7.97 -10.91
CA HIS A 134 -14.26 -8.13 -9.69
C HIS A 134 -13.65 -7.29 -8.58
N LEU A 135 -14.51 -6.63 -7.81
CA LEU A 135 -14.14 -5.77 -6.69
C LEU A 135 -14.35 -6.52 -5.38
N PHE A 136 -13.30 -6.57 -4.56
CA PHE A 136 -13.32 -7.12 -3.21
C PHE A 136 -13.10 -6.00 -2.21
N VAL A 137 -14.00 -5.85 -1.24
CA VAL A 137 -14.00 -4.74 -0.28
C VAL A 137 -14.08 -5.27 1.13
N VAL A 138 -13.12 -4.91 1.96
CA VAL A 138 -13.19 -5.18 3.40
C VAL A 138 -14.24 -4.26 4.01
N ASP A 139 -15.25 -4.85 4.65
CA ASP A 139 -16.25 -4.14 5.42
C ASP A 139 -16.38 -4.78 6.81
N SER A 140 -17.03 -4.13 7.75
CA SER A 140 -17.31 -4.69 9.06
C SER A 140 -18.77 -5.11 9.17
N VAL A 141 -19.03 -6.24 9.81
CA VAL A 141 -20.39 -6.63 10.16
C VAL A 141 -21.00 -5.65 11.18
N LEU A 142 -22.32 -5.60 11.24
CA LEU A 142 -23.02 -4.84 12.29
C LEU A 142 -22.71 -5.41 13.67
N ASP A 143 -22.81 -4.60 14.71
CA ASP A 143 -22.44 -4.97 16.09
C ASP A 143 -23.15 -6.24 16.58
N GLU A 144 -24.41 -6.45 16.17
CA GLU A 144 -25.20 -7.65 16.54
C GLU A 144 -24.72 -8.92 15.86
N ARG A 145 -23.87 -8.81 14.84
CA ARG A 145 -23.30 -9.93 14.06
C ARG A 145 -21.83 -10.17 14.36
N ILE A 146 -21.24 -9.45 15.32
CA ILE A 146 -19.88 -9.67 15.75
C ILE A 146 -19.82 -11.03 16.45
N GLU A 147 -18.96 -11.90 15.96
CA GLU A 147 -18.64 -13.18 16.58
C GLU A 147 -17.41 -13.04 17.48
N TYR A 148 -17.20 -13.99 18.37
CA TYR A 148 -16.09 -13.97 19.31
C TYR A 148 -15.32 -15.30 19.30
N ASP A 149 -14.04 -15.23 18.97
CA ASP A 149 -13.12 -16.36 19.11
C ASP A 149 -12.62 -16.42 20.55
N HIS A 150 -13.14 -17.37 21.32
CA HIS A 150 -12.81 -17.55 22.75
C HIS A 150 -11.41 -18.14 22.96
N GLU A 151 -10.85 -18.86 21.98
CA GLU A 151 -9.52 -19.44 22.09
C GLU A 151 -8.44 -18.37 21.95
N GLU A 152 -8.63 -17.44 21.01
CA GLU A 152 -7.69 -16.35 20.77
C GLU A 152 -8.08 -15.03 21.48
N ASN A 153 -9.23 -15.01 22.15
CA ASN A 153 -9.79 -13.84 22.81
C ASN A 153 -9.91 -12.63 21.86
N LEU A 154 -10.55 -12.86 20.70
CA LEU A 154 -10.67 -11.88 19.62
C LEU A 154 -12.11 -11.70 19.17
N ALA A 155 -12.49 -10.44 18.88
CA ALA A 155 -13.71 -10.14 18.15
C ALA A 155 -13.49 -10.36 16.65
N LEU A 156 -14.43 -11.08 16.01
CA LEU A 156 -14.45 -11.38 14.59
C LEU A 156 -15.51 -10.48 13.95
N ARG A 157 -15.07 -9.46 13.23
CA ARG A 157 -15.95 -8.42 12.70
C ARG A 157 -15.79 -8.09 11.24
N ASP A 158 -14.66 -8.47 10.64
CA ASP A 158 -14.36 -8.07 9.27
C ASP A 158 -14.81 -9.14 8.28
N ILE A 159 -15.41 -8.72 7.18
CA ILE A 159 -15.78 -9.56 6.04
C ILE A 159 -15.26 -8.94 4.76
N ILE A 160 -15.21 -9.71 3.68
CA ILE A 160 -14.83 -9.18 2.38
C ILE A 160 -16.03 -9.31 1.43
N LEU A 161 -16.60 -8.18 1.07
CA LEU A 161 -17.69 -8.10 0.10
C LEU A 161 -17.15 -8.35 -1.30
N HIS A 162 -17.86 -9.13 -2.10
CA HIS A 162 -17.50 -9.47 -3.47
C HIS A 162 -18.55 -8.92 -4.45
N PHE A 163 -18.10 -8.06 -5.35
CA PHE A 163 -18.90 -7.51 -6.45
C PHE A 163 -18.32 -7.97 -7.79
N ASP A 164 -19.18 -8.27 -8.76
CA ASP A 164 -18.76 -8.60 -10.12
C ASP A 164 -18.26 -7.35 -10.89
N GLU A 165 -17.89 -7.53 -12.15
CA GLU A 165 -17.39 -6.46 -13.04
C GLU A 165 -18.44 -5.36 -13.32
N ASN A 166 -19.72 -5.68 -13.15
CA ASN A 166 -20.85 -4.75 -13.30
C ASN A 166 -21.20 -4.06 -11.97
N GLY A 167 -20.59 -4.49 -10.87
CA GLY A 167 -20.83 -4.00 -9.53
C GLY A 167 -21.99 -4.68 -8.81
N THR A 168 -22.51 -5.79 -9.33
CA THR A 168 -23.52 -6.58 -8.65
C THR A 168 -22.90 -7.30 -7.47
N PHE A 169 -23.49 -7.16 -6.28
CA PHE A 169 -23.07 -7.93 -5.11
C PHE A 169 -23.33 -9.42 -5.34
N ILE A 170 -22.31 -10.26 -5.13
CA ILE A 170 -22.38 -11.70 -5.29
C ILE A 170 -22.56 -12.37 -3.94
N ASP A 171 -21.57 -12.18 -3.05
CA ASP A 171 -21.52 -12.78 -1.72
C ASP A 171 -20.44 -12.08 -0.87
N TYR A 172 -20.25 -12.51 0.37
CA TYR A 172 -19.11 -12.10 1.19
C TYR A 172 -18.21 -13.31 1.49
N LEU A 173 -16.91 -13.03 1.63
CA LEU A 173 -15.90 -14.01 2.00
C LEU A 173 -15.63 -13.89 3.50
N GLY A 174 -15.64 -15.01 4.20
CA GLY A 174 -15.23 -15.21 5.58
C GLY A 174 -14.10 -16.23 5.70
N GLN A 175 -13.76 -16.65 6.92
CA GLN A 175 -12.58 -17.49 7.18
C GLN A 175 -12.61 -18.85 6.46
N GLU A 176 -13.78 -19.46 6.31
CA GLU A 176 -13.95 -20.78 5.66
C GLU A 176 -14.24 -20.68 4.16
N GLY A 177 -14.44 -19.46 3.64
CA GLY A 177 -14.84 -19.21 2.26
C GLY A 177 -16.05 -18.29 2.19
N PHE A 178 -16.81 -18.35 1.09
CA PHE A 178 -18.02 -17.54 0.93
C PHE A 178 -19.09 -17.90 1.98
N GLY A 179 -19.67 -16.85 2.61
CA GLY A 179 -20.64 -17.00 3.69
C GLY A 179 -20.05 -17.47 5.02
N GLY A 180 -18.73 -17.55 5.15
CA GLY A 180 -18.05 -18.03 6.35
C GLY A 180 -18.02 -17.04 7.51
N THR A 181 -17.43 -17.49 8.64
CA THR A 181 -17.23 -16.70 9.85
C THR A 181 -16.44 -15.42 9.56
N PRO A 182 -16.80 -14.26 10.13
CA PRO A 182 -16.02 -13.03 9.97
C PRO A 182 -14.56 -13.21 10.38
N PHE A 183 -13.68 -12.40 9.79
CA PHE A 183 -12.27 -12.37 10.13
C PHE A 183 -12.01 -11.53 11.40
N PRO A 184 -10.87 -11.74 12.08
CA PRO A 184 -10.28 -10.73 12.95
C PRO A 184 -9.90 -9.49 12.13
N SER A 185 -9.17 -8.54 12.74
CA SER A 185 -8.78 -7.31 12.01
C SER A 185 -8.00 -7.63 10.73
N ILE A 186 -8.55 -7.28 9.56
CA ILE A 186 -7.89 -7.41 8.26
C ILE A 186 -6.94 -6.21 8.06
N GLU A 187 -5.66 -6.48 7.81
CA GLU A 187 -4.62 -5.47 7.53
C GLU A 187 -4.23 -5.40 6.05
N GLY A 188 -4.55 -6.44 5.28
CA GLY A 188 -4.23 -6.48 3.86
C GLY A 188 -5.13 -7.43 3.09
N ILE A 189 -5.45 -7.03 1.87
CA ILE A 189 -6.15 -7.87 0.88
C ILE A 189 -5.45 -7.74 -0.46
N HIS A 190 -5.17 -8.88 -1.09
CA HIS A 190 -4.42 -8.95 -2.34
C HIS A 190 -5.06 -9.94 -3.30
N THR A 191 -4.76 -9.77 -4.60
CA THR A 191 -5.07 -10.75 -5.64
C THR A 191 -3.82 -11.05 -6.45
N ASN A 192 -3.67 -12.31 -6.90
CA ASN A 192 -2.56 -12.76 -7.74
C ASN A 192 -2.97 -12.96 -9.22
N SER A 193 -2.06 -13.48 -10.04
CA SER A 193 -2.31 -13.77 -11.47
C SER A 193 -3.40 -14.81 -11.71
N SER A 194 -3.62 -15.72 -10.76
CA SER A 194 -4.69 -16.76 -10.82
C SER A 194 -6.05 -16.23 -10.34
N ASN A 195 -6.13 -14.95 -9.95
CA ASN A 195 -7.28 -14.35 -9.26
C ASN A 195 -7.58 -14.97 -7.89
N ASP A 196 -6.59 -15.63 -7.27
CA ASP A 196 -6.72 -16.02 -5.88
C ASP A 196 -6.84 -14.79 -4.99
N ILE A 197 -7.53 -14.95 -3.86
CA ILE A 197 -7.72 -13.89 -2.87
C ILE A 197 -6.85 -14.20 -1.65
N ILE A 198 -5.97 -13.28 -1.28
CA ILE A 198 -5.08 -13.44 -0.13
C ILE A 198 -5.40 -12.38 0.90
N VAL A 199 -5.73 -12.80 2.11
CA VAL A 199 -6.16 -11.96 3.22
C VAL A 199 -5.15 -12.04 4.34
N VAL A 200 -4.66 -10.90 4.81
CA VAL A 200 -3.73 -10.79 5.94
C VAL A 200 -4.49 -10.23 7.13
N CYS A 201 -4.62 -11.01 8.18
CA CYS A 201 -5.33 -10.66 9.40
C CYS A 201 -4.36 -10.54 10.57
N ARG A 202 -4.59 -9.57 11.46
CA ARG A 202 -3.85 -9.43 12.72
C ARG A 202 -4.60 -10.06 13.87
N THR A 203 -3.85 -10.83 14.67
CA THR A 203 -4.27 -11.28 16.00
C THR A 203 -3.36 -10.70 17.07
N GLN A 204 -3.55 -11.07 18.33
CA GLN A 204 -2.67 -10.61 19.41
C GLN A 204 -1.24 -11.16 19.31
N THR A 205 -1.06 -12.34 18.74
CA THR A 205 0.21 -13.07 18.75
C THR A 205 0.81 -13.34 17.38
N SER A 206 0.04 -13.12 16.30
CA SER A 206 0.43 -13.48 14.93
C SER A 206 -0.23 -12.63 13.86
N LEU A 207 0.33 -12.68 12.65
CA LEU A 207 -0.43 -12.41 11.44
C LEU A 207 -0.91 -13.76 10.87
N LYS A 208 -2.20 -13.87 10.53
CA LYS A 208 -2.81 -15.03 9.88
C LYS A 208 -3.08 -14.69 8.43
N ILE A 209 -2.55 -15.49 7.53
CA ILE A 209 -2.77 -15.36 6.10
C ILE A 209 -3.76 -16.43 5.67
N TYR A 210 -4.87 -16.00 5.07
CA TYR A 210 -5.85 -16.87 4.44
C TYR A 210 -5.70 -16.74 2.93
N TRP A 211 -5.53 -17.85 2.24
CA TRP A 211 -5.36 -17.91 0.80
C TRP A 211 -6.48 -18.71 0.17
N TYR A 212 -7.30 -18.07 -0.62
CA TYR A 212 -8.45 -18.68 -1.31
C TYR A 212 -8.18 -18.72 -2.80
N ASN A 213 -8.72 -19.76 -3.47
CA ASN A 213 -8.77 -19.77 -4.92
C ASN A 213 -9.82 -18.76 -5.43
N ASN A 214 -9.91 -18.60 -6.74
CA ASN A 214 -10.86 -17.69 -7.39
C ASN A 214 -12.35 -18.09 -7.23
N LYS A 215 -12.62 -19.25 -6.63
CA LYS A 215 -13.98 -19.73 -6.30
C LYS A 215 -14.32 -19.52 -4.82
N GLY A 216 -13.39 -18.96 -4.04
CA GLY A 216 -13.56 -18.75 -2.61
C GLY A 216 -13.27 -19.98 -1.74
N ASP A 217 -12.71 -21.07 -2.29
CA ASP A 217 -12.29 -22.21 -1.49
C ASP A 217 -10.97 -21.90 -0.78
N LEU A 218 -10.90 -22.14 0.52
CA LEU A 218 -9.70 -21.93 1.32
C LEU A 218 -8.62 -22.97 0.95
N LEU A 219 -7.49 -22.49 0.44
CA LEU A 219 -6.34 -23.32 0.07
C LEU A 219 -5.32 -23.43 1.20
N TYR A 220 -5.01 -22.30 1.86
CA TYR A 220 -4.00 -22.26 2.92
C TYR A 220 -4.44 -21.30 4.04
N LYS A 221 -4.12 -21.69 5.29
CA LYS A 221 -4.18 -20.86 6.49
C LYS A 221 -2.82 -20.89 7.17
N ILE A 222 -2.09 -19.75 7.12
CA ILE A 222 -0.69 -19.69 7.50
C ILE A 222 -0.53 -18.69 8.65
N PRO A 223 -0.25 -19.13 9.88
CA PRO A 223 0.08 -18.25 10.98
C PRO A 223 1.56 -17.85 10.93
N ILE A 224 1.87 -16.57 11.11
CA ILE A 224 3.21 -16.03 11.30
C ILE A 224 3.27 -15.40 12.68
N PHE A 225 3.82 -16.13 13.63
CA PHE A 225 3.89 -15.70 15.02
C PHE A 225 4.96 -14.62 15.21
N PHE A 226 4.64 -13.55 15.94
CA PHE A 226 5.56 -12.43 16.18
C PHE A 226 6.83 -12.85 16.94
N ASN A 227 6.75 -13.86 17.78
CA ASN A 227 7.89 -14.39 18.56
C ASN A 227 8.70 -15.48 17.82
N ALA A 228 8.28 -15.88 16.61
CA ALA A 228 8.93 -16.94 15.82
C ALA A 228 9.43 -16.45 14.45
N VAL A 229 9.56 -15.12 14.28
CA VAL A 229 10.13 -14.54 13.06
C VAL A 229 11.65 -14.80 12.98
N PRO A 230 12.24 -14.86 11.78
CA PRO A 230 13.67 -15.08 11.63
C PRO A 230 14.51 -14.04 12.38
N ASN A 231 15.59 -14.50 13.01
CA ASN A 231 16.56 -13.62 13.65
C ASN A 231 17.82 -13.51 12.76
N PRO A 232 18.17 -12.30 12.26
CA PRO A 232 19.33 -12.10 11.40
C PRO A 232 20.64 -11.90 12.16
N TYR A 233 20.65 -12.01 13.49
CA TYR A 233 21.80 -11.78 14.33
C TYR A 233 22.33 -13.08 14.94
N GLU A 234 23.64 -13.15 15.07
CA GLU A 234 24.35 -14.25 15.74
C GLU A 234 24.57 -13.97 17.25
N SER A 235 24.35 -12.70 17.68
CA SER A 235 24.66 -12.25 19.04
C SER A 235 23.50 -12.45 20.02
N SER A 236 23.85 -12.51 21.33
CA SER A 236 22.92 -12.64 22.46
C SER A 236 22.26 -11.32 22.89
N ASN A 237 22.40 -10.25 22.13
CA ASN A 237 21.77 -8.97 22.44
C ASN A 237 20.24 -9.10 22.39
N LYS A 238 19.56 -8.37 23.26
CA LYS A 238 18.10 -8.33 23.24
C LYS A 238 17.64 -7.63 21.97
N ILE A 239 16.91 -8.36 21.13
CA ILE A 239 16.44 -7.94 19.83
C ILE A 239 14.91 -7.85 19.87
N PHE A 240 14.39 -6.78 19.31
CA PHE A 240 12.96 -6.60 19.10
C PHE A 240 12.72 -6.61 17.59
N SER A 241 11.65 -7.25 17.17
CA SER A 241 11.26 -7.31 15.76
C SER A 241 9.83 -6.85 15.58
N SER A 242 9.55 -6.21 14.45
CA SER A 242 8.21 -5.82 14.02
C SER A 242 8.01 -6.23 12.58
N ILE A 243 6.92 -6.93 12.27
CA ILE A 243 6.52 -7.18 10.89
C ILE A 243 5.86 -5.90 10.39
N ASP A 244 6.45 -5.30 9.35
CA ASP A 244 5.91 -4.10 8.69
C ASP A 244 4.73 -4.48 7.80
N LYS A 245 4.95 -5.36 6.82
CA LYS A 245 3.92 -5.78 5.87
C LYS A 245 4.21 -7.16 5.29
N ILE A 246 3.13 -7.84 4.90
CA ILE A 246 3.17 -9.11 4.16
C ILE A 246 2.46 -8.89 2.83
N ILE A 247 3.14 -9.17 1.72
CA ILE A 247 2.58 -9.11 0.36
C ILE A 247 2.85 -10.44 -0.32
N PRO A 248 1.82 -11.09 -0.95
CA PRO A 248 2.03 -12.31 -1.71
C PRO A 248 2.78 -12.03 -3.02
N ASP A 249 3.51 -13.02 -3.50
CA ASP A 249 4.02 -13.01 -4.87
C ASP A 249 2.87 -13.06 -5.87
N PHE A 250 3.07 -12.44 -7.04
CA PHE A 250 2.02 -12.34 -8.06
C PHE A 250 1.77 -13.65 -8.80
N ASP A 251 2.81 -14.45 -9.04
CA ASP A 251 2.77 -15.68 -9.84
C ASP A 251 3.08 -16.95 -9.04
N GLU A 252 3.88 -16.82 -7.97
CA GLU A 252 4.44 -17.95 -7.22
C GLU A 252 3.82 -18.05 -5.83
N LEU A 253 3.93 -19.22 -5.20
CA LEU A 253 3.45 -19.45 -3.84
C LEU A 253 4.46 -18.99 -2.79
N TYR A 254 4.78 -17.70 -2.82
CA TYR A 254 5.62 -17.01 -1.84
C TYR A 254 4.87 -15.90 -1.12
N LEU A 255 5.27 -15.64 0.12
CA LEU A 255 4.95 -14.42 0.86
C LEU A 255 6.22 -13.63 1.08
N TYR A 256 6.20 -12.36 0.70
CA TYR A 256 7.24 -11.39 1.00
C TYR A 256 6.91 -10.74 2.33
N ILE A 257 7.80 -10.90 3.31
CA ILE A 257 7.60 -10.45 4.68
C ILE A 257 8.71 -9.47 5.02
N LYS A 258 8.37 -8.19 5.17
CA LYS A 258 9.33 -7.19 5.65
C LYS A 258 9.31 -7.14 7.15
N ILE A 259 10.49 -7.29 7.76
CA ILE A 259 10.69 -7.28 9.21
C ILE A 259 11.71 -6.22 9.58
N ASP A 260 11.36 -5.37 10.52
CA ASP A 260 12.19 -4.33 11.08
C ASP A 260 12.75 -4.80 12.42
N TYR A 261 14.04 -4.58 12.63
CA TYR A 261 14.75 -5.01 13.82
C TYR A 261 15.29 -3.82 14.60
N TYR A 262 15.12 -3.90 15.91
CA TYR A 262 15.53 -2.88 16.87
C TYR A 262 16.41 -3.50 17.92
N LEU A 263 17.44 -2.77 18.35
CA LEU A 263 18.39 -3.18 19.38
C LEU A 263 18.20 -2.35 20.66
N GLU A 264 18.41 -2.99 21.80
CA GLU A 264 18.44 -2.31 23.08
C GLU A 264 19.67 -1.38 23.13
N GLU A 265 19.44 -0.09 23.41
CA GLU A 265 20.50 0.89 23.63
C GLU A 265 20.84 0.99 25.11
N LYS A 266 22.13 0.98 25.43
CA LYS A 266 22.64 1.13 26.79
C LYS A 266 23.62 2.28 26.86
N ASP A 267 23.50 3.07 27.92
CA ASP A 267 24.49 4.09 28.24
C ASP A 267 25.88 3.46 28.40
N ALA A 268 26.87 4.03 27.75
CA ALA A 268 28.21 3.47 27.73
C ALA A 268 28.90 3.46 29.11
N ALA A 269 28.60 4.42 29.96
CA ALA A 269 29.23 4.59 31.28
C ALA A 269 28.47 3.87 32.39
N THR A 270 27.14 4.03 32.43
CA THR A 270 26.27 3.53 33.49
C THR A 270 25.66 2.17 33.20
N ARG A 271 25.68 1.73 31.92
CA ARG A 271 24.95 0.57 31.40
C ARG A 271 23.44 0.62 31.58
N ALA A 272 22.89 1.79 31.93
CA ALA A 272 21.47 2.00 32.01
C ALA A 272 20.81 1.81 30.64
N ASN A 273 19.60 1.24 30.62
CA ASN A 273 18.81 1.09 29.39
C ASN A 273 18.30 2.47 28.97
N LEU A 274 18.67 2.93 27.77
CA LEU A 274 18.25 4.19 27.16
C LEU A 274 17.02 4.02 26.27
N GLY A 275 16.64 2.76 25.94
CA GLY A 275 15.52 2.47 25.06
C GLY A 275 15.87 1.43 24.00
N VAL A 276 15.21 1.53 22.86
CA VAL A 276 15.45 0.71 21.67
C VAL A 276 15.60 1.60 20.46
N SER A 277 16.59 1.31 19.62
CA SER A 277 16.80 2.01 18.35
C SER A 277 16.67 1.06 17.17
N TYR A 278 16.22 1.62 16.05
CA TYR A 278 16.16 0.90 14.79
C TYR A 278 17.59 0.60 14.29
N ASP A 279 17.81 -0.66 13.92
CA ASP A 279 19.10 -1.11 13.38
C ASP A 279 19.03 -1.40 11.88
N LYS A 280 18.19 -2.34 11.48
CA LYS A 280 18.02 -2.75 10.08
C LYS A 280 16.67 -3.35 9.76
N SER A 281 16.36 -3.44 8.48
CA SER A 281 15.20 -4.17 7.95
C SER A 281 15.65 -5.30 7.03
N CYS A 282 14.89 -6.39 7.02
CA CYS A 282 15.09 -7.50 6.10
C CYS A 282 13.76 -7.87 5.43
N LEU A 283 13.85 -8.21 4.15
CA LEU A 283 12.74 -8.79 3.38
C LEU A 283 12.96 -10.30 3.25
N TYR A 284 12.08 -11.09 3.81
CA TYR A 284 12.11 -12.55 3.78
C TYR A 284 11.14 -13.10 2.75
N PHE A 285 11.50 -14.24 2.15
CA PHE A 285 10.71 -14.96 1.17
C PHE A 285 10.24 -16.26 1.81
N LEU A 286 9.01 -16.30 2.28
CA LEU A 286 8.40 -17.49 2.86
C LEU A 286 7.73 -18.31 1.76
N ASN A 287 8.23 -19.51 1.53
CA ASN A 287 7.62 -20.47 0.62
C ASN A 287 6.43 -21.14 1.29
N ILE A 288 5.23 -20.98 0.72
CA ILE A 288 3.99 -21.47 1.33
C ILE A 288 3.93 -23.00 1.35
N LYS A 289 4.45 -23.67 0.32
CA LYS A 289 4.42 -25.13 0.23
C LYS A 289 5.30 -25.82 1.25
N THR A 290 6.46 -25.23 1.54
CA THR A 290 7.47 -25.82 2.43
C THR A 290 7.44 -25.24 3.84
N GLY A 291 6.82 -24.07 4.05
CA GLY A 291 6.83 -23.32 5.30
C GLY A 291 8.22 -22.75 5.65
N LYS A 292 9.17 -22.67 4.69
CA LYS A 292 10.53 -22.24 4.92
C LYS A 292 10.80 -20.87 4.34
N TYR A 293 11.69 -20.13 5.02
CA TYR A 293 12.26 -18.89 4.51
C TYR A 293 13.43 -19.22 3.58
N ASP A 294 13.15 -19.26 2.27
CA ASP A 294 14.14 -19.70 1.26
C ASP A 294 15.20 -18.64 0.97
N LYS A 295 14.87 -17.36 1.14
CA LYS A 295 15.74 -16.23 0.82
C LYS A 295 15.52 -15.07 1.78
N LYS A 296 16.58 -14.29 1.99
CA LYS A 296 16.57 -13.00 2.71
C LYS A 296 17.27 -11.94 1.87
N MET A 297 16.74 -10.72 1.88
CA MET A 297 17.37 -9.54 1.32
C MET A 297 17.41 -8.44 2.37
N ASP A 298 18.55 -7.75 2.49
CA ASP A 298 18.68 -6.62 3.37
C ASP A 298 18.10 -5.36 2.70
N VAL A 299 17.31 -4.60 3.47
CA VAL A 299 16.73 -3.32 3.08
C VAL A 299 17.57 -2.22 3.70
N ASP A 300 18.12 -1.34 2.86
CA ASP A 300 18.93 -0.22 3.34
C ASP A 300 18.07 0.74 4.15
N ALA A 301 18.57 1.24 5.27
CA ALA A 301 17.95 2.34 6.00
C ALA A 301 18.01 3.64 5.18
N TYR A 302 17.08 4.54 5.44
CA TYR A 302 17.25 5.93 5.04
C TYR A 302 18.10 6.64 6.10
N GLU A 303 19.19 7.27 5.66
CA GLU A 303 20.05 8.04 6.56
C GLU A 303 19.72 9.52 6.42
N GLU A 304 19.20 10.10 7.49
CA GLU A 304 18.97 11.53 7.60
C GLU A 304 20.12 12.18 8.36
N ILE A 305 20.67 13.23 7.78
CA ILE A 305 21.80 13.96 8.36
C ILE A 305 21.27 15.30 8.87
N GLU A 306 21.34 15.52 10.17
CA GLU A 306 21.03 16.78 10.82
C GLU A 306 22.29 17.45 11.34
N THR A 307 22.42 18.75 11.09
CA THR A 307 23.54 19.56 11.58
C THR A 307 23.04 20.57 12.61
N SER A 308 23.55 20.46 13.84
CA SER A 308 23.27 21.42 14.92
C SER A 308 24.58 22.09 15.35
N GLY A 309 24.76 23.36 14.95
CA GLY A 309 26.00 24.07 15.16
C GLY A 309 27.16 23.44 14.37
N THR A 310 28.18 22.95 15.07
CA THR A 310 29.35 22.26 14.48
C THR A 310 29.23 20.73 14.50
N GLU A 311 28.18 20.21 15.12
CA GLU A 311 27.97 18.75 15.25
C GLU A 311 27.00 18.25 14.18
N THR A 312 27.32 17.06 13.63
CA THR A 312 26.51 16.38 12.63
C THR A 312 26.03 15.06 13.20
N PHE A 313 24.72 14.87 13.18
CA PHE A 313 24.06 13.65 13.65
C PHE A 313 23.48 12.90 12.46
N THR A 314 23.62 11.58 12.45
CA THR A 314 23.02 10.71 11.44
C THR A 314 21.95 9.85 12.10
N PHE A 315 20.72 9.98 11.63
CA PHE A 315 19.58 9.19 12.08
C PHE A 315 19.17 8.19 11.02
N LYS A 316 18.95 6.94 11.43
CA LYS A 316 18.41 5.92 10.54
C LYS A 316 16.87 5.94 10.63
N LYS A 317 16.20 6.07 9.49
CA LYS A 317 14.74 5.92 9.38
C LYS A 317 14.38 4.62 8.69
N VAL A 318 13.28 4.04 9.14
CA VAL A 318 12.68 2.82 8.58
C VAL A 318 11.95 3.18 7.29
N TYR A 319 12.12 2.35 6.26
CA TYR A 319 11.24 2.37 5.09
C TYR A 319 10.01 1.51 5.35
N GLU A 320 8.84 1.98 4.99
CA GLU A 320 7.61 1.23 4.94
C GLU A 320 7.44 0.56 3.56
N MET A 321 7.04 -0.71 3.51
CA MET A 321 6.77 -1.41 2.26
C MET A 321 5.38 -1.03 1.75
N ILE A 322 5.29 -0.32 0.61
CA ILE A 322 4.03 0.16 0.06
C ILE A 322 3.46 -0.73 -1.06
N GLY A 323 4.27 -1.60 -1.66
CA GLY A 323 3.77 -2.50 -2.70
C GLY A 323 4.87 -3.32 -3.37
N ILE A 324 4.46 -4.37 -4.09
CA ILE A 324 5.32 -5.17 -4.96
C ILE A 324 4.62 -5.32 -6.31
N THR A 325 5.38 -5.13 -7.41
CA THR A 325 4.87 -5.25 -8.77
C THR A 325 4.89 -6.70 -9.26
N GLU A 326 4.11 -7.00 -10.32
CA GLU A 326 4.14 -8.29 -11.01
C GLU A 326 5.52 -8.63 -11.61
N SER A 327 6.37 -7.63 -11.88
CA SER A 327 7.76 -7.80 -12.31
C SER A 327 8.77 -7.90 -11.16
N ASN A 328 8.29 -8.17 -9.95
CA ASN A 328 9.10 -8.39 -8.73
C ASN A 328 9.92 -7.18 -8.29
N TRP A 329 9.37 -5.98 -8.39
CA TRP A 329 9.94 -4.77 -7.81
C TRP A 329 9.21 -4.39 -6.52
N CYS A 330 9.94 -4.35 -5.42
CA CYS A 330 9.47 -3.90 -4.11
C CYS A 330 9.67 -2.39 -3.97
N TYR A 331 8.63 -1.70 -3.55
CA TYR A 331 8.56 -0.26 -3.34
C TYR A 331 8.52 0.04 -1.86
N LEU A 332 9.44 0.88 -1.42
CA LEU A 332 9.69 1.22 -0.03
C LEU A 332 9.69 2.73 0.11
N LEU A 333 8.93 3.27 1.05
CA LEU A 333 8.72 4.70 1.24
C LEU A 333 9.03 5.10 2.68
N THR A 334 9.67 6.25 2.89
CA THR A 334 9.86 6.84 4.22
C THR A 334 9.68 8.36 4.16
N PRO A 335 9.00 8.97 5.16
CA PRO A 335 8.82 10.40 5.20
C PRO A 335 10.14 11.13 5.45
N THR A 336 10.32 12.27 4.76
CA THR A 336 11.45 13.18 4.89
C THR A 336 10.97 14.61 5.09
N THR A 337 11.85 15.54 5.32
CA THR A 337 11.51 16.97 5.44
C THR A 337 10.98 17.58 4.13
N LYS A 338 11.24 16.96 2.97
CA LYS A 338 10.81 17.43 1.64
C LYS A 338 9.65 16.63 1.03
N GLY A 339 9.14 15.65 1.75
CA GLY A 339 8.13 14.72 1.27
C GLY A 339 8.50 13.29 1.61
N TYR A 340 8.90 12.47 0.63
CA TYR A 340 9.22 11.07 0.84
C TYR A 340 10.47 10.64 0.08
N ALA A 341 11.30 9.83 0.72
CA ALA A 341 12.34 9.07 0.04
C ALA A 341 11.76 7.72 -0.40
N LEU A 342 11.96 7.40 -1.67
CA LEU A 342 11.54 6.17 -2.32
C LEU A 342 12.75 5.29 -2.60
N GLN A 343 12.69 4.04 -2.15
CA GLN A 343 13.61 2.99 -2.57
C GLN A 343 12.83 1.94 -3.37
N ILE A 344 13.32 1.59 -4.56
CA ILE A 344 12.76 0.54 -5.40
C ILE A 344 13.82 -0.56 -5.52
N MET A 345 13.45 -1.81 -5.21
CA MET A 345 14.37 -2.93 -5.17
C MET A 345 13.83 -4.12 -5.97
N ASN A 346 14.61 -4.62 -6.92
CA ASN A 346 14.25 -5.83 -7.67
C ASN A 346 14.56 -7.08 -6.84
N LEU A 347 13.56 -7.91 -6.59
CA LEU A 347 13.64 -9.08 -5.72
C LEU A 347 14.41 -10.26 -6.34
N LYS A 348 14.58 -10.27 -7.67
CA LYS A 348 15.34 -11.29 -8.40
C LYS A 348 16.79 -10.85 -8.65
N SER A 349 17.00 -9.67 -9.23
CA SER A 349 18.33 -9.17 -9.62
C SER A 349 19.05 -8.36 -8.54
N GLN A 350 18.38 -8.00 -7.44
CA GLN A 350 18.87 -7.13 -6.36
C GLN A 350 19.23 -5.69 -6.79
N LYS A 351 18.83 -5.29 -8.01
CA LYS A 351 19.03 -3.93 -8.49
C LYS A 351 18.20 -2.96 -7.64
N LYS A 352 18.79 -1.83 -7.25
CA LYS A 352 18.16 -0.83 -6.39
C LYS A 352 18.17 0.54 -7.06
N TYR A 353 17.11 1.31 -6.83
CA TYR A 353 17.00 2.71 -7.18
C TYR A 353 16.52 3.51 -5.97
N LYS A 354 17.06 4.71 -5.80
CA LYS A 354 16.61 5.67 -4.78
C LYS A 354 16.16 6.96 -5.48
N LYS A 355 15.00 7.47 -5.10
CA LYS A 355 14.38 8.66 -5.66
C LYS A 355 13.66 9.43 -4.56
N ASP A 356 13.41 10.71 -4.81
CA ASP A 356 12.62 11.56 -3.93
C ASP A 356 11.25 11.85 -4.58
N LEU A 357 10.20 11.74 -3.76
CA LEU A 357 8.85 12.20 -4.09
C LEU A 357 8.63 13.51 -3.34
N ILE A 358 8.60 14.62 -4.08
CA ILE A 358 8.40 15.94 -3.47
C ILE A 358 6.92 16.13 -3.18
N VAL A 359 6.62 16.24 -1.87
CA VAL A 359 5.28 16.50 -1.32
C VAL A 359 5.46 17.49 -0.17
N SER A 360 4.79 18.61 -0.23
CA SER A 360 4.83 19.59 0.87
C SER A 360 4.10 19.02 2.09
N ASN A 361 4.85 18.71 3.13
CA ASN A 361 4.29 18.17 4.37
C ASN A 361 3.44 19.19 5.12
N ASP A 362 3.74 20.51 4.95
CA ASP A 362 3.02 21.59 5.61
C ASP A 362 1.61 21.81 5.02
N GLU A 363 1.36 21.30 3.80
CA GLU A 363 0.11 21.46 3.09
C GLU A 363 -0.78 20.22 3.10
N THR A 364 -0.29 19.08 3.64
CA THR A 364 -0.97 17.79 3.53
C THR A 364 -1.33 17.25 4.91
N PHE A 365 -2.63 17.21 5.23
CA PHE A 365 -3.14 16.70 6.50
C PHE A 365 -3.30 15.19 6.54
N TYR A 366 -3.53 14.59 5.38
CA TYR A 366 -3.68 13.15 5.21
C TYR A 366 -3.13 12.74 3.86
N ASN A 367 -2.50 11.59 3.82
CA ASN A 367 -2.05 10.99 2.57
C ASN A 367 -2.14 9.46 2.63
N THR A 368 -2.35 8.87 1.48
CA THR A 368 -2.30 7.41 1.29
C THR A 368 -1.70 7.10 -0.07
N PHE A 369 -0.87 6.06 -0.14
CA PHE A 369 -0.14 5.66 -1.34
C PHE A 369 -0.54 4.26 -1.76
N HIS A 370 -0.54 4.03 -3.06
CA HIS A 370 -0.73 2.71 -3.66
C HIS A 370 0.23 2.52 -4.83
N VAL A 371 0.80 1.33 -4.94
CA VAL A 371 1.63 0.92 -6.07
C VAL A 371 0.83 -0.04 -6.95
N SER A 372 0.63 0.32 -8.21
CA SER A 372 -0.03 -0.57 -9.15
C SER A 372 0.85 -1.77 -9.51
N SER A 373 0.26 -2.84 -10.03
CA SER A 373 1.00 -4.04 -10.48
C SER A 373 2.08 -3.72 -11.52
N LYS A 374 1.98 -2.60 -12.22
CA LYS A 374 2.95 -2.13 -13.22
C LYS A 374 3.97 -1.13 -12.68
N GLY A 375 3.85 -0.69 -11.42
CA GLY A 375 4.83 0.19 -10.77
C GLY A 375 4.53 1.69 -10.83
N ILE A 376 3.31 2.09 -11.17
CA ILE A 376 2.87 3.48 -11.01
C ILE A 376 2.50 3.67 -9.54
N ILE A 377 3.05 4.71 -8.90
CA ILE A 377 2.65 5.12 -7.56
C ILE A 377 1.50 6.11 -7.72
N SER A 378 0.36 5.85 -7.10
CA SER A 378 -0.76 6.78 -6.99
C SER A 378 -0.97 7.19 -5.54
N ALA A 379 -1.47 8.40 -5.30
CA ALA A 379 -1.76 8.86 -3.94
C ALA A 379 -2.96 9.80 -3.88
N ILE A 380 -3.58 9.82 -2.69
CA ILE A 380 -4.43 10.91 -2.23
C ILE A 380 -3.56 11.82 -1.38
N LEU A 381 -3.51 13.10 -1.70
CA LEU A 381 -2.88 14.16 -0.92
C LEU A 381 -3.97 15.13 -0.48
N ALA A 382 -4.43 15.00 0.76
CA ALA A 382 -5.49 15.81 1.32
C ALA A 382 -4.93 17.14 1.82
N ARG A 383 -5.33 18.24 1.21
CA ARG A 383 -5.05 19.63 1.59
C ARG A 383 -6.21 20.22 2.38
N GLU A 384 -6.10 21.48 2.78
CA GLU A 384 -7.13 22.17 3.55
C GLU A 384 -8.46 22.27 2.79
N ASP A 385 -8.41 22.51 1.48
CA ASP A 385 -9.59 22.80 0.64
C ASP A 385 -10.09 21.60 -0.15
N LYS A 386 -9.21 20.64 -0.50
CA LYS A 386 -9.53 19.51 -1.36
C LYS A 386 -8.51 18.38 -1.27
N ALA A 387 -8.89 17.20 -1.71
CA ALA A 387 -8.01 16.05 -1.90
C ALA A 387 -7.49 16.02 -3.34
N LEU A 388 -6.17 16.05 -3.52
CA LEU A 388 -5.53 15.89 -4.83
C LEU A 388 -5.28 14.42 -5.09
N ILE A 389 -5.63 13.95 -6.27
CA ILE A 389 -5.27 12.64 -6.78
C ILE A 389 -4.08 12.81 -7.71
N VAL A 390 -2.98 12.19 -7.33
CA VAL A 390 -1.71 12.34 -8.04
C VAL A 390 -1.10 10.98 -8.36
N TRP A 391 -0.17 10.97 -9.29
CA TRP A 391 0.68 9.81 -9.52
C TRP A 391 2.12 10.19 -9.85
N TRP A 392 3.01 9.20 -9.68
CA TRP A 392 4.41 9.23 -10.14
C TRP A 392 4.66 8.03 -11.03
N ARG A 393 5.25 8.29 -12.20
CA ARG A 393 5.56 7.28 -13.22
C ARG A 393 6.84 6.51 -12.90
N ALA A 394 6.86 5.86 -11.72
CA ALA A 394 7.99 5.03 -11.28
C ALA A 394 8.14 3.75 -12.13
N ASP A 395 7.10 3.34 -12.87
CA ASP A 395 7.14 2.31 -13.90
C ASP A 395 8.20 2.57 -14.98
N LYS A 396 8.47 3.85 -15.31
CA LYS A 396 9.52 4.22 -16.28
C LYS A 396 10.93 3.84 -15.80
N ILE A 397 11.17 3.83 -14.48
CA ILE A 397 12.47 3.46 -13.90
C ILE A 397 12.73 1.96 -14.02
N ILE A 398 11.68 1.16 -13.82
CA ILE A 398 11.78 -0.30 -13.81
C ILE A 398 11.64 -0.92 -15.21
N GLY A 399 11.13 -0.17 -16.18
CA GLY A 399 10.93 -0.57 -17.58
C GLY A 399 12.12 -0.33 -18.49
N ASP A 400 13.10 0.48 -18.07
CA ASP A 400 14.31 0.72 -18.84
C ASP A 400 15.18 -0.56 -18.86
N LYS A 401 15.14 -1.28 -19.99
CA LYS A 401 16.08 -2.33 -20.37
C LYS A 401 17.17 -1.75 -21.26
#